data_82422bdd37d9a3f7534b5c71304628da
#
_entry.id   82422bdd37d9a3f7534b5c71304628da
#
_cell.length_a   1.000
_cell.length_b   1.000
_cell.length_c   1.000
_cell.angle_alpha   90.00
_cell.angle_beta   90.00
_cell.angle_gamma   90.00
#
_symmetry.space_group_name_H-M   'P 1'
#
loop_
_entity.id
_entity.type
_entity.pdbx_description
1 polymer ?
#
loop_
_entity_poly.entity_id
_entity_poly.type
_entity_poly.pdbx_seq_one_letter_code
_entity_poly.pdbx_strand_id
1 'polypeptide(L)'
;QLTKDALIAAALELFAADGYDHTAVHQITDAVDISERTFFRYFASKEDLVLSFIAEGATAFAEALAARPAQEEPLAAARNALQISIRDMSGGQGLANYLSAMRLIDSTPTLLAAYLRHTHDQDHKVIEVLARREGVDPATDRRPRVLAAVIGALVFLSDRDWRAGGNPDPEAMGATFDAYVDAVVPALSGHWDAETSSTTLPTARPSAT
;
A
#
# COMPACT_ATOMS: atom_id res chain seq x y z
N GLN A 1 -17.20 -3.04 -12.62
CA GLN A 1 -16.35 -2.05 -11.92
C GLN A 1 -17.21 -1.04 -11.17
N LEU A 2 -18.14 -0.30 -11.82
CA LEU A 2 -18.99 0.73 -11.16
C LEU A 2 -19.70 0.23 -9.90
N THR A 3 -20.24 -0.99 -9.91
CA THR A 3 -20.91 -1.57 -8.72
C THR A 3 -19.92 -1.86 -7.58
N LYS A 4 -18.73 -2.33 -7.91
CA LYS A 4 -17.68 -2.59 -6.93
C LYS A 4 -17.23 -1.28 -6.25
N ASP A 5 -16.98 -0.25 -7.03
CA ASP A 5 -16.55 1.06 -6.55
C ASP A 5 -17.62 1.72 -5.68
N ALA A 6 -18.91 1.59 -6.07
CA ALA A 6 -20.04 2.08 -5.27
C ALA A 6 -20.16 1.36 -3.91
N LEU A 7 -19.99 0.02 -3.89
CA LEU A 7 -19.98 -0.75 -2.64
C LEU A 7 -18.87 -0.31 -1.70
N ILE A 8 -17.69 -0.09 -2.23
CA ILE A 8 -16.53 0.35 -1.45
C ILE A 8 -16.78 1.74 -0.84
N ALA A 9 -17.25 2.69 -1.65
CA ALA A 9 -17.54 4.04 -1.19
C ALA A 9 -18.60 4.05 -0.08
N ALA A 10 -19.74 3.37 -0.30
CA ALA A 10 -20.80 3.26 0.69
C ALA A 10 -20.35 2.58 1.98
N ALA A 11 -19.55 1.52 1.87
CA ALA A 11 -19.01 0.82 3.04
C ALA A 11 -18.09 1.73 3.88
N LEU A 12 -17.16 2.45 3.24
CA LEU A 12 -16.24 3.35 3.94
C LEU A 12 -16.98 4.51 4.62
N GLU A 13 -18.04 5.05 3.99
CA GLU A 13 -18.90 6.08 4.59
C GLU A 13 -19.62 5.54 5.82
N LEU A 14 -20.25 4.36 5.73
CA LEU A 14 -20.96 3.72 6.85
C LEU A 14 -20.00 3.34 7.99
N PHE A 15 -18.82 2.81 7.67
CA PHE A 15 -17.80 2.51 8.69
C PHE A 15 -17.31 3.76 9.42
N ALA A 16 -17.22 4.88 8.72
CA ALA A 16 -16.83 6.15 9.34
C ALA A 16 -17.95 6.74 10.22
N ALA A 17 -19.22 6.57 9.84
CA ALA A 17 -20.38 7.10 10.56
C ALA A 17 -20.77 6.24 11.78
N ASP A 18 -20.89 4.93 11.58
CA ASP A 18 -21.47 4.00 12.54
C ASP A 18 -20.43 3.10 13.23
N GLY A 19 -19.21 3.07 12.69
CA GLY A 19 -18.13 2.17 13.12
C GLY A 19 -18.16 0.82 12.40
N TYR A 20 -16.97 0.23 12.25
CA TYR A 20 -16.78 -1.03 11.51
C TYR A 20 -17.59 -2.18 12.08
N ASP A 21 -17.58 -2.37 13.42
CA ASP A 21 -18.21 -3.51 14.08
C ASP A 21 -19.74 -3.42 14.04
N HIS A 22 -20.29 -2.22 14.02
CA HIS A 22 -21.73 -1.98 14.02
C HIS A 22 -22.36 -1.95 12.63
N THR A 23 -21.56 -1.90 11.58
CA THR A 23 -22.05 -1.90 10.19
C THR A 23 -22.20 -3.33 9.68
N ALA A 24 -23.41 -3.73 9.31
CA ALA A 24 -23.70 -5.02 8.70
C ALA A 24 -23.69 -4.94 7.16
N VAL A 25 -23.48 -6.09 6.49
CA VAL A 25 -23.42 -6.17 5.02
C VAL A 25 -24.72 -5.67 4.38
N HIS A 26 -25.89 -5.98 4.95
CA HIS A 26 -27.17 -5.52 4.41
C HIS A 26 -27.26 -3.98 4.36
N GLN A 27 -26.73 -3.26 5.36
CA GLN A 27 -26.73 -1.77 5.34
C GLN A 27 -25.90 -1.23 4.17
N ILE A 28 -24.77 -1.87 3.86
CA ILE A 28 -23.93 -1.50 2.72
C ILE A 28 -24.65 -1.75 1.39
N THR A 29 -25.32 -2.90 1.28
CA THR A 29 -26.03 -3.27 0.05
C THR A 29 -27.28 -2.41 -0.17
N ASP A 30 -28.00 -2.07 0.88
CA ASP A 30 -29.18 -1.19 0.85
C ASP A 30 -28.78 0.23 0.41
N ALA A 31 -27.61 0.72 0.84
CA ALA A 31 -27.12 2.05 0.47
C ALA A 31 -26.85 2.21 -1.04
N VAL A 32 -26.61 1.10 -1.76
CA VAL A 32 -26.35 1.09 -3.20
C VAL A 32 -27.40 0.32 -4.02
N ASP A 33 -28.52 0.00 -3.39
CA ASP A 33 -29.69 -0.68 -3.98
C ASP A 33 -29.33 -1.99 -4.73
N ILE A 34 -28.58 -2.87 -4.05
CA ILE A 34 -28.26 -4.21 -4.55
C ILE A 34 -28.52 -5.29 -3.52
N SER A 35 -28.56 -6.57 -3.96
CA SER A 35 -28.70 -7.69 -3.05
C SER A 35 -27.39 -8.07 -2.33
N GLU A 36 -27.47 -8.64 -1.11
CA GLU A 36 -26.31 -9.25 -0.44
C GLU A 36 -25.63 -10.34 -1.30
N ARG A 37 -26.40 -11.08 -2.11
CA ARG A 37 -25.85 -12.03 -3.08
C ARG A 37 -24.90 -11.32 -4.07
N THR A 38 -25.23 -10.09 -4.47
CA THR A 38 -24.38 -9.30 -5.34
C THR A 38 -23.11 -8.86 -4.62
N PHE A 39 -23.20 -8.47 -3.36
CA PHE A 39 -22.04 -8.18 -2.52
C PHE A 39 -21.09 -9.39 -2.44
N PHE A 40 -21.61 -10.56 -2.06
CA PHE A 40 -20.80 -11.78 -1.90
C PHE A 40 -20.24 -12.35 -3.23
N ARG A 41 -20.65 -11.80 -4.36
CA ARG A 41 -19.98 -12.06 -5.64
C ARG A 41 -18.67 -11.29 -5.80
N TYR A 42 -18.54 -10.12 -5.15
CA TYR A 42 -17.37 -9.26 -5.23
C TYR A 42 -16.43 -9.44 -4.04
N PHE A 43 -16.97 -9.65 -2.86
CA PHE A 43 -16.24 -9.68 -1.60
C PHE A 43 -16.71 -10.85 -0.73
N ALA A 44 -15.76 -11.60 -0.17
CA ALA A 44 -16.08 -12.71 0.74
C ALA A 44 -16.64 -12.22 2.10
N SER A 45 -16.28 -11.01 2.51
CA SER A 45 -16.69 -10.39 3.77
C SER A 45 -16.53 -8.87 3.72
N LYS A 46 -17.01 -8.15 4.76
CA LYS A 46 -16.72 -6.72 4.92
C LYS A 46 -15.23 -6.45 5.17
N GLU A 47 -14.51 -7.40 5.78
CA GLU A 47 -13.05 -7.36 5.93
C GLU A 47 -12.36 -7.40 4.56
N ASP A 48 -12.76 -8.35 3.69
CA ASP A 48 -12.26 -8.49 2.33
C ASP A 48 -12.50 -7.22 1.49
N LEU A 49 -13.65 -6.56 1.67
CA LEU A 49 -13.91 -5.28 1.03
C LEU A 49 -12.89 -4.22 1.46
N VAL A 50 -12.61 -4.06 2.76
CA VAL A 50 -11.63 -3.07 3.24
C VAL A 50 -10.22 -3.40 2.73
N LEU A 51 -9.84 -4.67 2.74
CA LEU A 51 -8.50 -5.10 2.30
C LEU A 51 -8.34 -5.15 0.78
N SER A 52 -9.43 -5.07 0.01
CA SER A 52 -9.37 -5.13 -1.46
C SER A 52 -8.49 -4.04 -2.08
N PHE A 53 -8.42 -2.85 -1.49
CA PHE A 53 -7.54 -1.77 -1.92
C PHE A 53 -6.06 -2.14 -1.78
N ILE A 54 -5.73 -2.79 -0.68
CA ILE A 54 -4.35 -3.23 -0.41
C ILE A 54 -3.95 -4.32 -1.42
N ALA A 55 -4.87 -5.27 -1.66
CA ALA A 55 -4.67 -6.33 -2.64
C ALA A 55 -4.49 -5.81 -4.06
N GLU A 56 -5.30 -4.82 -4.45
CA GLU A 56 -5.20 -4.17 -5.77
C GLU A 56 -3.90 -3.39 -5.91
N GLY A 57 -3.52 -2.60 -4.90
CA GLY A 57 -2.25 -1.86 -4.88
C GLY A 57 -1.03 -2.78 -4.96
N ALA A 58 -1.02 -3.88 -4.20
CA ALA A 58 0.05 -4.87 -4.25
C ALA A 58 0.13 -5.59 -5.61
N THR A 59 -1.03 -5.86 -6.23
CA THR A 59 -1.09 -6.46 -7.56
C THR A 59 -0.56 -5.48 -8.62
N ALA A 60 -1.02 -4.23 -8.59
CA ALA A 60 -0.55 -3.17 -9.51
C ALA A 60 0.96 -2.95 -9.38
N PHE A 61 1.50 -2.93 -8.14
CA PHE A 61 2.93 -2.86 -7.90
C PHE A 61 3.69 -4.04 -8.50
N ALA A 62 3.23 -5.28 -8.29
CA ALA A 62 3.88 -6.48 -8.83
C ALA A 62 3.87 -6.48 -10.37
N GLU A 63 2.77 -6.04 -10.99
CA GLU A 63 2.65 -5.89 -12.44
C GLU A 63 3.57 -4.80 -12.98
N ALA A 64 3.60 -3.63 -12.33
CA ALA A 64 4.51 -2.55 -12.68
C ALA A 64 5.99 -2.98 -12.55
N LEU A 65 6.34 -3.72 -11.50
CA LEU A 65 7.68 -4.27 -11.31
C LEU A 65 8.05 -5.30 -12.39
N ALA A 66 7.11 -6.18 -12.75
CA ALA A 66 7.31 -7.16 -13.82
C ALA A 66 7.54 -6.50 -15.20
N ALA A 67 6.92 -5.34 -15.43
CA ALA A 67 7.04 -4.58 -16.68
C ALA A 67 8.32 -3.73 -16.76
N ARG A 68 9.10 -3.59 -15.67
CA ARG A 68 10.36 -2.82 -15.70
C ARG A 68 11.42 -3.50 -16.56
N PRO A 69 12.27 -2.72 -17.26
CA PRO A 69 13.40 -3.26 -18.03
C PRO A 69 14.27 -4.21 -17.21
N ALA A 70 14.67 -5.35 -17.79
CA ALA A 70 15.46 -6.35 -17.08
C ALA A 70 16.86 -5.85 -16.68
N GLN A 71 17.35 -4.78 -17.32
CA GLN A 71 18.65 -4.16 -17.06
C GLN A 71 18.64 -3.21 -15.85
N GLU A 72 17.46 -2.83 -15.35
CA GLU A 72 17.37 -2.03 -14.12
C GLU A 72 17.78 -2.87 -12.92
N GLU A 73 18.58 -2.29 -12.03
CA GLU A 73 18.88 -2.92 -10.74
C GLU A 73 17.59 -3.18 -9.95
N PRO A 74 17.49 -4.30 -9.23
CA PRO A 74 16.23 -4.74 -8.60
C PRO A 74 15.58 -3.69 -7.69
N LEU A 75 16.37 -2.97 -6.89
CA LEU A 75 15.83 -1.92 -6.00
C LEU A 75 15.40 -0.67 -6.79
N ALA A 76 16.12 -0.29 -7.85
CA ALA A 76 15.72 0.80 -8.73
C ALA A 76 14.43 0.45 -9.49
N ALA A 77 14.29 -0.78 -9.96
CA ALA A 77 13.06 -1.28 -10.58
C ALA A 77 11.86 -1.21 -9.62
N ALA A 78 12.06 -1.59 -8.35
CA ALA A 78 11.03 -1.48 -7.31
C ALA A 78 10.63 -0.02 -7.04
N ARG A 79 11.61 0.89 -6.95
CA ARG A 79 11.39 2.35 -6.82
C ARG A 79 10.51 2.88 -7.94
N ASN A 80 10.88 2.59 -9.19
CA ASN A 80 10.16 3.05 -10.37
C ASN A 80 8.76 2.43 -10.47
N ALA A 81 8.61 1.15 -10.11
CA ALA A 81 7.32 0.46 -10.08
C ALA A 81 6.36 1.09 -9.06
N LEU A 82 6.85 1.42 -7.86
CA LEU A 82 6.02 2.07 -6.83
C LEU A 82 5.55 3.45 -7.28
N GLN A 83 6.40 4.25 -7.92
CA GLN A 83 6.00 5.55 -8.44
C GLN A 83 4.90 5.46 -9.52
N ILE A 84 4.91 4.39 -10.33
CA ILE A 84 3.82 4.12 -11.28
C ILE A 84 2.53 3.80 -10.51
N SER A 85 2.58 2.89 -9.54
CA SER A 85 1.42 2.48 -8.74
C SER A 85 0.79 3.64 -7.97
N ILE A 86 1.60 4.54 -7.41
CA ILE A 86 1.14 5.77 -6.73
C ILE A 86 0.41 6.69 -7.70
N ARG A 87 0.94 6.91 -8.90
CA ARG A 87 0.29 7.74 -9.92
C ARG A 87 -1.05 7.16 -10.36
N ASP A 88 -1.13 5.85 -10.55
CA ASP A 88 -2.37 5.18 -10.96
C ASP A 88 -3.44 5.27 -9.86
N MET A 89 -3.04 5.15 -8.59
CA MET A 89 -3.92 5.32 -7.42
C MET A 89 -4.40 6.77 -7.25
N SER A 90 -3.62 7.76 -7.71
CA SER A 90 -3.93 9.19 -7.52
C SER A 90 -5.11 9.69 -8.36
N GLY A 91 -5.59 8.87 -9.31
CA GLY A 91 -6.76 9.18 -10.13
C GLY A 91 -8.08 9.06 -9.37
N GLY A 92 -8.94 10.08 -9.45
CA GLY A 92 -10.32 10.03 -8.95
C GLY A 92 -10.45 9.80 -7.44
N GLN A 93 -11.31 8.84 -7.05
CA GLN A 93 -11.63 8.52 -5.65
C GLN A 93 -10.61 7.59 -4.97
N GLY A 94 -9.65 7.04 -5.71
CA GLY A 94 -8.75 5.99 -5.25
C GLY A 94 -7.96 6.38 -4.00
N LEU A 95 -7.33 7.56 -4.00
CA LEU A 95 -6.56 8.07 -2.87
C LEU A 95 -7.43 8.30 -1.62
N ALA A 96 -8.61 8.90 -1.79
CA ALA A 96 -9.52 9.16 -0.67
C ALA A 96 -9.99 7.85 -0.02
N ASN A 97 -10.32 6.85 -0.83
CA ASN A 97 -10.70 5.53 -0.36
C ASN A 97 -9.54 4.82 0.35
N TYR A 98 -8.33 4.88 -0.20
CA TYR A 98 -7.13 4.34 0.43
C TYR A 98 -6.90 4.93 1.82
N LEU A 99 -6.90 6.26 1.93
CA LEU A 99 -6.70 6.95 3.21
C LEU A 99 -7.78 6.61 4.24
N SER A 100 -9.04 6.47 3.79
CA SER A 100 -10.15 6.07 4.66
C SER A 100 -10.02 4.63 5.13
N ALA A 101 -9.66 3.70 4.23
CA ALA A 101 -9.39 2.30 4.58
C ALA A 101 -8.22 2.19 5.57
N MET A 102 -7.11 2.91 5.35
CA MET A 102 -5.95 2.86 6.25
C MET A 102 -6.26 3.43 7.63
N ARG A 103 -7.02 4.54 7.74
CA ARG A 103 -7.49 5.03 9.04
C ARG A 103 -8.34 4.01 9.78
N LEU A 104 -9.22 3.32 9.05
CA LEU A 104 -10.06 2.27 9.61
C LEU A 104 -9.23 1.08 10.11
N ILE A 105 -8.26 0.63 9.32
CA ILE A 105 -7.32 -0.44 9.68
C ILE A 105 -6.54 -0.06 10.93
N ASP A 106 -5.96 1.14 10.98
CA ASP A 106 -5.17 1.61 12.14
C ASP A 106 -5.99 1.69 13.43
N SER A 107 -7.29 2.00 13.32
CA SER A 107 -8.20 2.14 14.48
C SER A 107 -8.90 0.84 14.89
N THR A 108 -8.85 -0.22 14.09
CA THR A 108 -9.58 -1.47 14.30
C THR A 108 -8.62 -2.66 14.42
N PRO A 109 -8.37 -3.19 15.65
CA PRO A 109 -7.36 -4.24 15.87
C PRO A 109 -7.56 -5.50 15.03
N THR A 110 -8.81 -5.90 14.78
CA THR A 110 -9.11 -7.06 13.93
C THR A 110 -8.73 -6.83 12.46
N LEU A 111 -8.99 -5.63 11.94
CA LEU A 111 -8.58 -5.25 10.58
C LEU A 111 -7.06 -5.10 10.47
N LEU A 112 -6.40 -4.54 11.49
CA LEU A 112 -4.94 -4.46 11.52
C LEU A 112 -4.29 -5.85 11.47
N ALA A 113 -4.80 -6.80 12.25
CA ALA A 113 -4.31 -8.17 12.20
C ALA A 113 -4.55 -8.83 10.84
N ALA A 114 -5.69 -8.60 10.21
CA ALA A 114 -6.00 -9.08 8.87
C ALA A 114 -5.12 -8.43 7.81
N TYR A 115 -4.87 -7.13 7.89
CA TYR A 115 -3.95 -6.39 7.02
C TYR A 115 -2.52 -6.97 7.08
N LEU A 116 -1.98 -7.21 8.29
CA LEU A 116 -0.64 -7.77 8.46
C LEU A 116 -0.53 -9.20 7.88
N ARG A 117 -1.57 -10.03 8.02
CA ARG A 117 -1.61 -11.35 7.36
C ARG A 117 -1.64 -11.21 5.85
N HIS A 118 -2.49 -10.32 5.35
CA HIS A 118 -2.66 -10.12 3.91
C HIS A 118 -1.38 -9.60 3.23
N THR A 119 -0.67 -8.65 3.84
CA THR A 119 0.61 -8.15 3.31
C THR A 119 1.65 -9.26 3.24
N HIS A 120 1.73 -10.12 4.27
CA HIS A 120 2.63 -11.27 4.24
C HIS A 120 2.32 -12.25 3.09
N ASP A 121 1.03 -12.49 2.81
CA ASP A 121 0.63 -13.38 1.70
C ASP A 121 0.94 -12.78 0.32
N GLN A 122 0.94 -11.45 0.18
CA GLN A 122 1.30 -10.76 -1.06
C GLN A 122 2.80 -10.78 -1.37
N ASP A 123 3.66 -10.96 -0.37
CA ASP A 123 5.12 -11.03 -0.56
C ASP A 123 5.51 -12.10 -1.58
N HIS A 124 4.76 -13.20 -1.67
CA HIS A 124 5.03 -14.27 -2.64
C HIS A 124 5.03 -13.79 -4.09
N LYS A 125 4.10 -12.90 -4.47
CA LYS A 125 4.03 -12.36 -5.84
C LYS A 125 5.28 -11.54 -6.18
N VAL A 126 5.70 -10.70 -5.27
CA VAL A 126 6.90 -9.86 -5.43
C VAL A 126 8.15 -10.72 -5.52
N ILE A 127 8.27 -11.75 -4.66
CA ILE A 127 9.37 -12.71 -4.68
C ILE A 127 9.46 -13.41 -6.04
N GLU A 128 8.35 -13.89 -6.59
CA GLU A 128 8.32 -14.56 -7.89
C GLU A 128 8.69 -13.62 -9.04
N VAL A 129 8.23 -12.37 -9.00
CA VAL A 129 8.60 -11.35 -10.00
C VAL A 129 10.09 -11.07 -9.95
N LEU A 130 10.66 -10.83 -8.77
CA LEU A 130 12.08 -10.58 -8.57
C LEU A 130 12.91 -11.79 -9.02
N ALA A 131 12.54 -13.00 -8.62
CA ALA A 131 13.25 -14.21 -9.01
C ALA A 131 13.27 -14.40 -10.54
N ARG A 132 12.15 -14.15 -11.20
CA ARG A 132 12.03 -14.25 -12.66
C ARG A 132 12.88 -13.19 -13.37
N ARG A 133 12.91 -11.94 -12.86
CA ARG A 133 13.72 -10.86 -13.41
C ARG A 133 15.22 -11.19 -13.36
N GLU A 134 15.66 -11.74 -12.22
CA GLU A 134 17.07 -12.08 -11.96
C GLU A 134 17.48 -13.47 -12.49
N GLY A 135 16.53 -14.22 -13.05
CA GLY A 135 16.80 -15.57 -13.59
C GLY A 135 17.23 -16.59 -12.53
N VAL A 136 16.72 -16.48 -11.30
CA VAL A 136 17.06 -17.35 -10.17
C VAL A 136 15.84 -18.15 -9.69
N ASP A 137 16.09 -19.30 -9.04
CA ASP A 137 15.05 -20.10 -8.39
C ASP A 137 14.81 -19.60 -6.95
N PRO A 138 13.61 -19.08 -6.62
CA PRO A 138 13.32 -18.56 -5.28
C PRO A 138 13.30 -19.66 -4.20
N ALA A 139 13.28 -20.95 -4.56
CA ALA A 139 13.38 -22.03 -3.60
C ALA A 139 14.81 -22.20 -3.05
N THR A 140 15.81 -21.89 -3.87
CA THR A 140 17.23 -22.09 -3.55
C THR A 140 17.97 -20.77 -3.33
N ASP A 141 17.58 -19.69 -3.99
CA ASP A 141 18.16 -18.37 -3.83
C ASP A 141 17.32 -17.51 -2.86
N ARG A 142 17.94 -17.01 -1.80
CA ARG A 142 17.28 -16.20 -0.78
C ARG A 142 17.18 -14.71 -1.12
N ARG A 143 17.93 -14.22 -2.12
CA ARG A 143 17.98 -12.79 -2.46
C ARG A 143 16.63 -12.20 -2.83
N PRO A 144 15.76 -12.85 -3.65
CA PRO A 144 14.41 -12.34 -3.93
C PRO A 144 13.56 -12.16 -2.67
N ARG A 145 13.65 -13.08 -1.69
CA ARG A 145 12.90 -12.98 -0.43
C ARG A 145 13.40 -11.85 0.45
N VAL A 146 14.72 -11.70 0.56
CA VAL A 146 15.33 -10.61 1.34
C VAL A 146 14.94 -9.26 0.74
N LEU A 147 15.03 -9.11 -0.59
CA LEU A 147 14.69 -7.86 -1.26
C LEU A 147 13.19 -7.55 -1.15
N ALA A 148 12.31 -8.54 -1.32
CA ALA A 148 10.87 -8.35 -1.14
C ALA A 148 10.54 -7.87 0.28
N ALA A 149 11.16 -8.46 1.31
CA ALA A 149 10.99 -8.04 2.70
C ALA A 149 11.49 -6.60 2.94
N VAL A 150 12.64 -6.22 2.35
CA VAL A 150 13.14 -4.84 2.40
C VAL A 150 12.17 -3.88 1.73
N ILE A 151 11.71 -4.19 0.51
CA ILE A 151 10.72 -3.35 -0.21
C ILE A 151 9.45 -3.20 0.62
N GLY A 152 8.91 -4.29 1.18
CA GLY A 152 7.72 -4.25 2.03
C GLY A 152 7.91 -3.35 3.27
N ALA A 153 9.06 -3.43 3.93
CA ALA A 153 9.40 -2.57 5.06
C ALA A 153 9.48 -1.09 4.66
N LEU A 154 10.12 -0.79 3.51
CA LEU A 154 10.24 0.59 3.01
C LEU A 154 8.88 1.17 2.62
N VAL A 155 8.02 0.39 1.97
CA VAL A 155 6.63 0.81 1.65
C VAL A 155 5.85 1.09 2.93
N PHE A 156 5.92 0.20 3.92
CA PHE A 156 5.22 0.37 5.21
C PHE A 156 5.67 1.63 5.95
N LEU A 157 6.98 1.86 6.06
CA LEU A 157 7.54 3.01 6.76
C LEU A 157 7.20 4.32 6.03
N SER A 158 7.37 4.36 4.70
CA SER A 158 7.09 5.55 3.90
C SER A 158 5.60 5.91 3.91
N ASP A 159 4.71 4.93 3.80
CA ASP A 159 3.27 5.14 3.88
C ASP A 159 2.86 5.73 5.24
N ARG A 160 3.37 5.14 6.33
CA ARG A 160 3.07 5.60 7.68
C ARG A 160 3.51 7.05 7.89
N ASP A 161 4.74 7.39 7.52
CA ASP A 161 5.29 8.72 7.73
C ASP A 161 4.62 9.75 6.80
N TRP A 162 4.32 9.37 5.55
CA TRP A 162 3.56 10.20 4.63
C TRP A 162 2.15 10.52 5.16
N ARG A 163 1.42 9.53 5.66
CA ARG A 163 0.09 9.76 6.26
C ARG A 163 0.15 10.60 7.54
N ALA A 164 1.21 10.47 8.34
CA ALA A 164 1.42 11.27 9.55
C ALA A 164 1.70 12.74 9.26
N GLY A 165 2.16 13.09 8.05
CA GLY A 165 2.46 14.46 7.62
C GLY A 165 1.24 15.39 7.49
N GLY A 166 0.01 14.90 7.64
CA GLY A 166 -1.24 15.69 7.75
C GLY A 166 -1.79 16.25 6.44
N ASN A 167 -1.05 16.22 5.36
CA ASN A 167 -1.53 16.58 4.01
C ASN A 167 -1.02 15.53 3.00
N PRO A 168 -1.75 14.42 2.81
CA PRO A 168 -1.33 13.31 1.98
C PRO A 168 -1.39 13.70 0.49
N ASP A 169 -0.28 14.22 -0.02
CA ASP A 169 -0.04 14.45 -1.43
C ASP A 169 0.64 13.21 -2.04
N PRO A 170 0.12 12.65 -3.15
CA PRO A 170 0.72 11.50 -3.82
C PRO A 170 2.18 11.69 -4.22
N GLU A 171 2.58 12.90 -4.65
CA GLU A 171 3.97 13.18 -4.98
C GLU A 171 4.88 13.08 -3.75
N ALA A 172 4.40 13.53 -2.59
CA ALA A 172 5.11 13.42 -1.33
C ALA A 172 5.29 11.97 -0.87
N MET A 173 4.37 11.06 -1.19
CA MET A 173 4.51 9.63 -0.91
C MET A 173 5.72 9.04 -1.64
N GLY A 174 5.87 9.34 -2.94
CA GLY A 174 7.02 8.92 -3.75
C GLY A 174 8.33 9.44 -3.18
N ALA A 175 8.40 10.72 -2.82
CA ALA A 175 9.57 11.35 -2.23
C ALA A 175 9.94 10.74 -0.86
N THR A 176 8.93 10.41 -0.03
CA THR A 176 9.16 9.74 1.26
C THR A 176 9.74 8.33 1.06
N PHE A 177 9.21 7.57 0.10
CA PHE A 177 9.76 6.26 -0.24
C PHE A 177 11.20 6.36 -0.74
N ASP A 178 11.50 7.32 -1.61
CA ASP A 178 12.84 7.58 -2.13
C ASP A 178 13.84 7.86 -1.02
N ALA A 179 13.46 8.67 -0.02
CA ALA A 179 14.31 8.93 1.15
C ALA A 179 14.63 7.66 1.96
N TYR A 180 13.66 6.75 2.11
CA TYR A 180 13.90 5.46 2.76
C TYR A 180 14.78 4.54 1.92
N VAL A 181 14.60 4.49 0.60
CA VAL A 181 15.49 3.74 -0.32
C VAL A 181 16.93 4.22 -0.19
N ASP A 182 17.14 5.53 -0.21
CA ASP A 182 18.47 6.13 -0.09
C ASP A 182 19.13 5.85 1.27
N ALA A 183 18.33 5.63 2.32
CA ALA A 183 18.81 5.28 3.66
C ALA A 183 19.18 3.79 3.82
N VAL A 184 18.76 2.89 2.92
CA VAL A 184 18.98 1.43 3.09
C VAL A 184 20.47 1.08 3.18
N VAL A 185 21.28 1.54 2.23
CA VAL A 185 22.71 1.19 2.21
C VAL A 185 23.43 1.79 3.41
N PRO A 186 23.31 3.09 3.73
CA PRO A 186 23.89 3.64 4.95
C PRO A 186 23.42 2.94 6.23
N ALA A 187 22.16 2.55 6.33
CA ALA A 187 21.60 1.89 7.51
C ALA A 187 22.18 0.49 7.75
N LEU A 188 22.59 -0.21 6.68
CA LEU A 188 23.08 -1.59 6.73
C LEU A 188 24.62 -1.68 6.71
N SER A 189 25.34 -0.58 6.50
CA SER A 189 26.80 -0.57 6.36
C SER A 189 27.47 0.37 7.36
N GLY A 190 28.40 -0.16 8.14
CA GLY A 190 29.26 0.64 9.03
C GLY A 190 28.59 1.16 10.31
N HIS A 191 29.27 2.12 10.94
CA HIS A 191 28.77 2.85 12.11
C HIS A 191 28.00 4.10 11.66
N TRP A 192 26.97 4.48 12.43
CA TRP A 192 26.16 5.66 12.15
C TRP A 192 26.79 6.88 12.82
N ASP A 193 27.48 7.72 12.04
CA ASP A 193 28.01 8.97 12.53
C ASP A 193 26.90 10.02 12.64
N ALA A 194 26.94 10.82 13.72
CA ALA A 194 25.92 11.83 14.01
C ALA A 194 25.79 12.92 12.92
N GLU A 195 26.78 13.06 12.05
CA GLU A 195 26.81 14.07 10.98
C GLU A 195 26.00 13.69 9.73
N THR A 196 25.65 12.40 9.54
CA THR A 196 24.89 11.95 8.37
C THR A 196 23.35 12.02 8.55
N SER A 197 22.89 12.35 9.77
CA SER A 197 21.45 12.41 10.11
C SER A 197 20.74 13.72 9.68
N SER A 198 21.41 14.61 8.95
CA SER A 198 20.86 15.94 8.54
C SER A 198 20.08 15.95 7.24
N THR A 199 19.53 14.82 6.80
CA THR A 199 18.50 14.87 5.76
C THR A 199 17.18 15.25 6.41
N THR A 200 16.96 16.55 6.59
CA THR A 200 15.73 17.15 7.08
C THR A 200 14.59 16.72 6.15
N LEU A 201 13.62 16.00 6.69
CA LEU A 201 12.31 15.83 6.04
C LEU A 201 11.80 17.22 5.63
N PRO A 202 11.27 17.41 4.43
CA PRO A 202 10.77 18.69 4.01
C PRO A 202 9.61 19.11 4.92
N THR A 203 9.87 20.07 5.82
CA THR A 203 8.85 20.69 6.65
C THR A 203 7.89 21.43 5.73
N ALA A 204 6.61 21.11 5.79
CA ALA A 204 5.55 21.85 5.13
C ALA A 204 5.71 23.34 5.44
N ARG A 205 5.82 24.18 4.40
CA ARG A 205 5.82 25.64 4.56
C ARG A 205 4.47 26.05 5.14
N PRO A 206 4.44 26.87 6.21
CA PRO A 206 3.18 27.48 6.64
C PRO A 206 2.71 28.42 5.53
N SER A 207 1.46 28.23 5.09
CA SER A 207 0.76 29.15 4.20
C SER A 207 0.67 30.52 4.88
N ALA A 208 1.30 31.51 4.27
CA ALA A 208 1.15 32.90 4.64
C ALA A 208 -0.29 33.36 4.30
N THR A 209 -0.92 33.98 5.25
CA THR A 209 -2.21 34.67 5.26
C THR A 209 -2.32 35.71 4.16
#